data_4b3fe0861e68d728b1c9f1c4904f80e7
#
_entry.id   4b3fe0861e68d728b1c9f1c4904f80e7
#
_cell.length_a   1.000
_cell.length_b   1.000
_cell.length_c   1.000
_cell.angle_alpha   90.00
_cell.angle_beta   90.00
_cell.angle_gamma   90.00
#
_symmetry.space_group_name_H-M   'P 1'
#
loop_
_entity.id
_entity.type
_entity.pdbx_description
1 polymer ?
#
loop_
_entity_poly.entity_id
_entity_poly.type
_entity_poly.pdbx_seq_one_letter_code
_entity_poly.pdbx_strand_id
1 'polypeptide(L)'
;VDIPKWVEEKKNKGIISRTHYSDILRLSLLAQHGGMWIDSTFFCTGIGLQEYFKASLWSIKRPDYFHASIAAGYFANYSFACDQEHRWIFKVILDFLLEYWKENDIMTDYLFLDYLIVLVQKYDSQISEEFKNIKSNNPECDELYKIMGEKFNENKWNELKKNTCLFKLSWKYQYPKEKDGIPTFYGMLVDNKLN
;
A
#
# COMPACT_ATOMS: atom_id res chain seq x y z
N VAL A 1 -10.38 -16.53 4.46
CA VAL A 1 -9.48 -16.46 3.29
C VAL A 1 -8.84 -17.79 3.05
N ASP A 2 -9.01 -18.31 1.84
CA ASP A 2 -8.42 -19.59 1.47
C ASP A 2 -6.97 -19.40 1.05
N ILE A 3 -6.06 -19.78 1.94
CA ILE A 3 -4.62 -19.85 1.68
C ILE A 3 -4.22 -21.32 1.70
N PRO A 4 -3.45 -21.79 0.70
CA PRO A 4 -3.01 -23.19 0.66
C PRO A 4 -2.24 -23.60 1.92
N LYS A 5 -2.49 -24.80 2.45
CA LYS A 5 -1.83 -25.31 3.67
C LYS A 5 -0.30 -25.28 3.58
N TRP A 6 0.26 -25.58 2.40
CA TRP A 6 1.70 -25.58 2.19
C TRP A 6 2.32 -24.16 2.36
N VAL A 7 1.55 -23.08 2.12
CA VAL A 7 2.00 -21.69 2.38
C VAL A 7 2.18 -21.48 3.88
N GLU A 8 1.20 -21.91 4.68
CA GLU A 8 1.31 -21.86 6.15
C GLU A 8 2.49 -22.70 6.67
N GLU A 9 2.72 -23.87 6.07
CA GLU A 9 3.86 -24.70 6.42
C GLU A 9 5.19 -24.02 6.11
N LYS A 10 5.35 -23.43 4.92
CA LYS A 10 6.55 -22.66 4.54
C LYS A 10 6.76 -21.42 5.43
N LYS A 11 5.69 -20.73 5.79
CA LYS A 11 5.75 -19.61 6.74
C LYS A 11 6.21 -20.07 8.13
N ASN A 12 5.65 -21.17 8.64
CA ASN A 12 6.01 -21.71 9.95
C ASN A 12 7.47 -22.22 10.00
N LYS A 13 8.01 -22.68 8.88
CA LYS A 13 9.43 -23.03 8.71
C LYS A 13 10.35 -21.82 8.52
N GLY A 14 9.80 -20.59 8.44
CA GLY A 14 10.57 -19.36 8.20
C GLY A 14 11.02 -19.17 6.75
N ILE A 15 10.58 -20.01 5.82
CA ILE A 15 10.85 -19.89 4.38
C ILE A 15 10.13 -18.65 3.82
N ILE A 16 8.85 -18.53 4.11
CA ILE A 16 8.06 -17.33 3.76
C ILE A 16 8.09 -16.39 4.96
N SER A 17 8.72 -15.22 4.80
CA SER A 17 8.76 -14.20 5.84
C SER A 17 7.36 -13.63 6.12
N ARG A 18 7.20 -12.95 7.28
CA ARG A 18 5.92 -12.26 7.60
C ARG A 18 5.52 -11.24 6.55
N THR A 19 6.48 -10.54 5.97
CA THR A 19 6.24 -9.55 4.91
C THR A 19 5.70 -10.22 3.65
N HIS A 20 6.39 -11.27 3.15
CA HIS A 20 5.96 -11.97 1.96
C HIS A 20 4.65 -12.77 2.16
N TYR A 21 4.40 -13.24 3.38
CA TYR A 21 3.10 -13.80 3.74
C TYR A 21 1.98 -12.73 3.67
N SER A 22 2.28 -11.51 4.10
CA SER A 22 1.35 -10.37 3.97
C SER A 22 1.03 -10.07 2.49
N ASP A 23 1.99 -10.27 1.57
CA ASP A 23 1.76 -10.13 0.13
C ASP A 23 0.76 -11.18 -0.39
N ILE A 24 0.94 -12.44 0.02
CA ILE A 24 -0.01 -13.52 -0.31
C ILE A 24 -1.39 -13.23 0.30
N LEU A 25 -1.45 -12.81 1.55
CA LEU A 25 -2.70 -12.52 2.26
C LEU A 25 -3.49 -11.39 1.58
N ARG A 26 -2.82 -10.27 1.24
CA ARG A 26 -3.49 -9.13 0.57
C ARG A 26 -4.06 -9.52 -0.79
N LEU A 27 -3.27 -10.24 -1.59
CA LEU A 27 -3.73 -10.70 -2.89
C LEU A 27 -4.87 -11.71 -2.77
N SER A 28 -4.81 -12.62 -1.80
CA SER A 28 -5.87 -13.61 -1.53
C SER A 28 -7.17 -12.92 -1.10
N LEU A 29 -7.11 -11.93 -0.23
CA LEU A 29 -8.26 -11.14 0.20
C LEU A 29 -8.91 -10.40 -0.97
N LEU A 30 -8.11 -9.70 -1.77
CA LEU A 30 -8.60 -8.94 -2.92
C LEU A 30 -9.15 -9.86 -4.01
N ALA A 31 -8.50 -10.99 -4.29
CA ALA A 31 -8.97 -11.99 -5.26
C ALA A 31 -10.27 -12.67 -4.86
N GLN A 32 -10.48 -12.93 -3.56
CA GLN A 32 -11.68 -13.62 -3.06
C GLN A 32 -12.85 -12.68 -2.80
N HIS A 33 -12.57 -11.48 -2.31
CA HIS A 33 -13.61 -10.59 -1.79
C HIS A 33 -13.66 -9.21 -2.47
N GLY A 34 -12.62 -8.79 -3.20
CA GLY A 34 -12.49 -7.41 -3.61
C GLY A 34 -12.32 -6.48 -2.40
N GLY A 35 -12.80 -5.25 -2.51
CA GLY A 35 -12.69 -4.27 -1.44
C GLY A 35 -11.33 -3.59 -1.43
N MET A 36 -10.87 -3.17 -0.26
CA MET A 36 -9.65 -2.37 -0.12
C MET A 36 -8.69 -2.99 0.89
N TRP A 37 -7.45 -3.13 0.49
CA TRP A 37 -6.30 -3.38 1.36
C TRP A 37 -5.49 -2.11 1.53
N ILE A 38 -5.18 -1.77 2.76
CA ILE A 38 -4.13 -0.80 3.12
C ILE A 38 -3.29 -1.39 4.27
N ASP A 39 -2.00 -1.13 4.26
CA ASP A 39 -1.12 -1.55 5.35
C ASP A 39 -1.53 -0.87 6.66
N SER A 40 -1.29 -1.55 7.79
CA SER A 40 -1.64 -1.05 9.14
C SER A 40 -0.92 0.24 9.54
N THR A 41 0.07 0.68 8.78
CA THR A 41 0.83 1.92 9.03
C THR A 41 0.27 3.14 8.30
N PHE A 42 -0.99 3.09 7.86
CA PHE A 42 -1.63 4.27 7.30
C PHE A 42 -2.34 5.10 8.36
N PHE A 43 -2.21 6.41 8.27
CA PHE A 43 -3.13 7.37 8.86
C PHE A 43 -4.09 7.86 7.78
N CYS A 44 -5.39 7.88 8.11
CA CYS A 44 -6.44 8.28 7.21
C CYS A 44 -7.24 9.45 7.81
N THR A 45 -7.42 10.52 7.02
CA THR A 45 -8.26 11.65 7.43
C THR A 45 -9.76 11.38 7.30
N GLY A 46 -10.15 10.27 6.66
CA GLY A 46 -11.56 9.91 6.42
C GLY A 46 -12.21 10.63 5.24
N ILE A 47 -11.58 11.65 4.69
CA ILE A 47 -12.16 12.46 3.60
C ILE A 47 -11.87 11.79 2.26
N GLY A 48 -12.91 11.59 1.42
CA GLY A 48 -12.74 11.12 0.04
C GLY A 48 -12.52 9.62 -0.15
N LEU A 49 -12.41 8.81 0.90
CA LEU A 49 -12.18 7.36 0.79
C LEU A 49 -13.26 6.63 0.00
N GLN A 50 -14.50 7.08 0.05
CA GLN A 50 -15.63 6.42 -0.62
C GLN A 50 -15.43 6.30 -2.13
N GLU A 51 -14.72 7.24 -2.75
CA GLU A 51 -14.43 7.22 -4.17
C GLU A 51 -13.48 6.06 -4.55
N TYR A 52 -12.57 5.69 -3.64
CA TYR A 52 -11.64 4.58 -3.87
C TYR A 52 -12.32 3.22 -3.84
N PHE A 53 -13.36 3.07 -2.99
CA PHE A 53 -14.16 1.84 -2.92
C PHE A 53 -15.04 1.62 -4.14
N LYS A 54 -15.33 2.67 -4.92
CA LYS A 54 -16.13 2.60 -6.15
C LYS A 54 -15.29 2.36 -7.41
N ALA A 55 -13.99 2.45 -7.29
CA ALA A 55 -13.10 2.26 -8.44
C ALA A 55 -13.03 0.79 -8.85
N SER A 56 -12.98 0.53 -10.15
CA SER A 56 -12.76 -0.80 -10.71
C SER A 56 -11.44 -1.39 -10.20
N LEU A 57 -10.37 -0.62 -10.36
CA LEU A 57 -9.06 -0.85 -9.77
C LEU A 57 -8.52 0.45 -9.20
N TRP A 58 -7.97 0.41 -8.00
CA TRP A 58 -7.34 1.55 -7.37
C TRP A 58 -6.04 1.16 -6.64
N SER A 59 -5.11 2.07 -6.65
CA SER A 59 -3.89 2.08 -5.84
C SER A 59 -3.46 3.52 -5.64
N ILE A 60 -2.66 3.81 -4.63
CA ILE A 60 -1.95 5.08 -4.58
C ILE A 60 -1.08 5.20 -5.84
N LYS A 61 -1.34 6.23 -6.64
CA LYS A 61 -0.60 6.55 -7.85
C LYS A 61 -0.04 7.95 -7.73
N ARG A 62 1.28 8.03 -7.72
CA ARG A 62 2.01 9.28 -7.61
C ARG A 62 2.05 9.99 -8.95
N PRO A 63 2.37 11.30 -8.97
CA PRO A 63 2.61 12.02 -10.22
C PRO A 63 3.68 11.34 -11.08
N ASP A 64 3.59 11.49 -12.40
CA ASP A 64 4.44 10.81 -13.41
C ASP A 64 5.94 11.07 -13.26
N TYR A 65 6.35 12.11 -12.53
CA TYR A 65 7.77 12.40 -12.25
C TYR A 65 8.35 11.56 -11.09
N PHE A 66 7.55 10.71 -10.43
CA PHE A 66 8.01 9.88 -9.33
C PHE A 66 8.66 8.58 -9.83
N HIS A 67 9.92 8.65 -10.20
CA HIS A 67 10.66 7.50 -10.78
C HIS A 67 11.46 6.67 -9.77
N ALA A 68 11.33 6.92 -8.46
CA ALA A 68 12.19 6.31 -7.43
C ALA A 68 11.78 4.88 -7.04
N SER A 69 10.78 4.27 -7.69
CA SER A 69 10.34 2.90 -7.40
C SER A 69 10.30 2.04 -8.66
N ILE A 70 10.32 0.72 -8.47
CA ILE A 70 10.15 -0.26 -9.55
C ILE A 70 8.86 -0.02 -10.33
N ALA A 71 7.80 0.34 -9.62
CA ALA A 71 6.50 0.69 -10.18
C ALA A 71 6.47 2.08 -10.84
N ALA A 72 7.56 2.82 -10.86
CA ALA A 72 7.66 4.20 -11.39
C ALA A 72 6.52 5.13 -10.92
N GLY A 73 5.97 4.89 -9.72
CA GLY A 73 4.85 5.64 -9.16
C GLY A 73 3.46 5.20 -9.65
N TYR A 74 3.35 4.28 -10.60
CA TYR A 74 2.07 3.87 -11.17
C TYR A 74 1.16 3.12 -10.20
N PHE A 75 1.73 2.47 -9.19
CA PHE A 75 0.99 1.84 -8.10
C PHE A 75 1.83 1.77 -6.84
N ALA A 76 1.19 1.43 -5.73
CA ALA A 76 1.85 1.16 -4.46
C ALA A 76 1.28 -0.15 -3.87
N ASN A 77 2.11 -1.19 -3.77
CA ASN A 77 1.68 -2.53 -3.37
C ASN A 77 1.06 -2.58 -1.95
N TYR A 78 1.33 -1.57 -1.13
CA TYR A 78 0.78 -1.42 0.22
C TYR A 78 -0.65 -0.84 0.26
N SER A 79 -1.24 -0.53 -0.92
CA SER A 79 -2.59 0.03 -1.02
C SER A 79 -3.22 -0.38 -2.35
N PHE A 80 -4.21 -1.26 -2.29
CA PHE A 80 -4.99 -1.69 -3.44
C PHE A 80 -6.47 -1.72 -3.11
N ALA A 81 -7.32 -1.39 -4.08
CA ALA A 81 -8.73 -1.68 -4.02
C ALA A 81 -9.23 -2.19 -5.37
N CYS A 82 -10.23 -3.03 -5.37
CA CYS A 82 -10.97 -3.42 -6.55
C CYS A 82 -12.43 -3.73 -6.23
N ASP A 83 -13.29 -3.56 -7.23
CA ASP A 83 -14.67 -4.02 -7.16
C ASP A 83 -14.77 -5.55 -7.37
N GLN A 84 -16.00 -6.07 -7.38
CA GLN A 84 -16.26 -7.50 -7.54
C GLN A 84 -15.89 -8.03 -8.93
N GLU A 85 -15.97 -7.20 -9.96
CA GLU A 85 -15.72 -7.59 -11.35
C GLU A 85 -14.23 -7.66 -11.66
N HIS A 86 -13.41 -6.84 -10.99
CA HIS A 86 -11.96 -6.73 -11.24
C HIS A 86 -11.08 -7.58 -10.31
N ARG A 87 -11.68 -8.42 -9.45
CA ARG A 87 -10.95 -9.36 -8.58
C ARG A 87 -10.02 -10.30 -9.34
N TRP A 88 -10.34 -10.61 -10.57
CA TRP A 88 -9.54 -11.50 -11.42
C TRP A 88 -8.10 -11.00 -11.61
N ILE A 89 -7.86 -9.69 -11.60
CA ILE A 89 -6.52 -9.09 -11.69
C ILE A 89 -5.65 -9.60 -10.54
N PHE A 90 -6.17 -9.52 -9.31
CA PHE A 90 -5.44 -9.98 -8.13
C PHE A 90 -5.34 -11.51 -8.09
N LYS A 91 -6.31 -12.22 -8.67
CA LYS A 91 -6.23 -13.68 -8.81
C LYS A 91 -5.08 -14.09 -9.72
N VAL A 92 -4.90 -13.43 -10.86
CA VAL A 92 -3.78 -13.70 -11.78
C VAL A 92 -2.44 -13.43 -11.09
N ILE A 93 -2.30 -12.27 -10.43
CA ILE A 93 -1.06 -11.93 -9.72
C ILE A 93 -0.79 -12.93 -8.59
N LEU A 94 -1.82 -13.33 -7.84
CA LEU A 94 -1.71 -14.31 -6.78
C LEU A 94 -1.25 -15.68 -7.30
N ASP A 95 -1.80 -16.14 -8.42
CA ASP A 95 -1.45 -17.43 -8.99
C ASP A 95 0.04 -17.50 -9.37
N PHE A 96 0.58 -16.44 -9.97
CA PHE A 96 2.02 -16.35 -10.24
C PHE A 96 2.85 -16.32 -8.95
N LEU A 97 2.41 -15.57 -7.93
CA LEU A 97 3.11 -15.51 -6.65
C LEU A 97 3.10 -16.86 -5.93
N LEU A 98 1.97 -17.58 -5.95
CA LEU A 98 1.85 -18.91 -5.36
C LEU A 98 2.68 -19.95 -6.11
N GLU A 99 2.70 -19.90 -7.46
CA GLU A 99 3.54 -20.81 -8.24
C GLU A 99 5.02 -20.59 -7.97
N TYR A 100 5.46 -19.32 -7.86
CA TYR A 100 6.83 -19.03 -7.44
C TYR A 100 7.16 -19.66 -6.09
N TRP A 101 6.31 -19.44 -5.07
CA TRP A 101 6.55 -19.99 -3.73
C TRP A 101 6.40 -21.50 -3.63
N LYS A 102 5.67 -22.12 -4.53
CA LYS A 102 5.56 -23.58 -4.61
C LYS A 102 6.88 -24.21 -5.03
N GLU A 103 7.53 -23.63 -6.02
CA GLU A 103 8.77 -24.14 -6.62
C GLU A 103 10.05 -23.63 -5.94
N ASN A 104 9.97 -22.56 -5.12
CA ASN A 104 11.13 -21.91 -4.52
C ASN A 104 11.00 -21.76 -3.00
N ASP A 105 12.12 -21.91 -2.31
CA ASP A 105 12.25 -21.70 -0.86
C ASP A 105 13.03 -20.41 -0.49
N ILE A 106 13.42 -19.64 -1.49
CA ILE A 106 14.20 -18.42 -1.33
C ILE A 106 13.48 -17.27 -2.05
N MET A 107 13.36 -16.14 -1.40
CA MET A 107 12.93 -14.89 -2.05
C MET A 107 14.15 -14.17 -2.65
N THR A 108 14.05 -13.82 -3.92
CA THR A 108 15.12 -13.18 -4.67
C THR A 108 15.29 -11.70 -4.32
N ASP A 109 14.20 -11.01 -3.98
CA ASP A 109 14.20 -9.59 -3.63
C ASP A 109 13.05 -9.24 -2.70
N TYR A 110 13.26 -8.27 -1.81
CA TYR A 110 12.22 -7.75 -0.90
C TYR A 110 11.01 -7.15 -1.65
N LEU A 111 11.25 -6.55 -2.82
CA LEU A 111 10.23 -5.92 -3.67
C LEU A 111 9.69 -6.88 -4.74
N PHE A 112 9.80 -8.19 -4.53
CA PHE A 112 9.41 -9.19 -5.52
C PHE A 112 7.98 -9.01 -6.01
N LEU A 113 7.03 -8.65 -5.15
CA LEU A 113 5.65 -8.40 -5.57
C LEU A 113 5.55 -7.24 -6.55
N ASP A 114 6.32 -6.16 -6.36
CA ASP A 114 6.33 -5.03 -7.31
C ASP A 114 6.85 -5.46 -8.68
N TYR A 115 7.95 -6.23 -8.71
CA TYR A 115 8.47 -6.81 -9.96
C TYR A 115 7.45 -7.72 -10.64
N LEU A 116 6.78 -8.57 -9.87
CA LEU A 116 5.77 -9.48 -10.40
C LEU A 116 4.60 -8.72 -11.03
N ILE A 117 4.08 -7.69 -10.36
CA ILE A 117 3.01 -6.85 -10.88
C ILE A 117 3.44 -6.15 -12.18
N VAL A 118 4.65 -5.60 -12.23
CA VAL A 118 5.19 -4.98 -13.45
C VAL A 118 5.33 -6.01 -14.58
N LEU A 119 5.80 -7.22 -14.24
CA LEU A 119 5.94 -8.30 -15.22
C LEU A 119 4.58 -8.72 -15.79
N VAL A 120 3.58 -8.91 -14.93
CA VAL A 120 2.22 -9.26 -15.36
C VAL A 120 1.66 -8.18 -16.29
N GLN A 121 1.80 -6.90 -15.96
CA GLN A 121 1.37 -5.79 -16.83
C GLN A 121 2.10 -5.80 -18.19
N LYS A 122 3.34 -6.25 -18.23
CA LYS A 122 4.11 -6.34 -19.50
C LYS A 122 3.56 -7.40 -20.44
N TYR A 123 3.04 -8.50 -19.93
CA TYR A 123 2.59 -9.64 -20.72
C TYR A 123 1.06 -9.75 -20.86
N ASP A 124 0.31 -9.03 -20.03
CA ASP A 124 -1.15 -8.95 -20.07
C ASP A 124 -1.60 -7.52 -20.36
N SER A 125 -2.06 -7.27 -21.59
CA SER A 125 -2.48 -5.94 -22.03
C SER A 125 -3.73 -5.44 -21.32
N GLN A 126 -4.63 -6.33 -20.90
CA GLN A 126 -5.84 -5.96 -20.18
C GLN A 126 -5.50 -5.49 -18.77
N ILE A 127 -4.65 -6.23 -18.05
CA ILE A 127 -4.15 -5.80 -16.74
C ILE A 127 -3.37 -4.48 -16.87
N SER A 128 -2.52 -4.36 -17.90
CA SER A 128 -1.78 -3.12 -18.17
C SER A 128 -2.70 -1.91 -18.31
N GLU A 129 -3.80 -2.06 -19.05
CA GLU A 129 -4.76 -0.98 -19.26
C GLU A 129 -5.47 -0.57 -17.97
N GLU A 130 -5.89 -1.53 -17.15
CA GLU A 130 -6.51 -1.24 -15.86
C GLU A 130 -5.58 -0.44 -14.93
N PHE A 131 -4.30 -0.80 -14.85
CA PHE A 131 -3.32 -0.04 -14.06
C PHE A 131 -3.07 1.37 -14.64
N LYS A 132 -3.04 1.55 -15.95
CA LYS A 132 -2.91 2.86 -16.59
C LYS A 132 -4.08 3.79 -16.29
N ASN A 133 -5.29 3.23 -16.21
CA ASN A 133 -6.51 3.98 -15.94
C ASN A 133 -6.61 4.50 -14.50
N ILE A 134 -5.79 4.01 -13.58
CA ILE A 134 -5.73 4.57 -12.21
C ILE A 134 -5.33 6.04 -12.29
N LYS A 135 -6.15 6.92 -11.75
CA LYS A 135 -5.85 8.36 -11.67
C LYS A 135 -4.84 8.66 -10.58
N SER A 136 -3.97 9.65 -10.79
CA SER A 136 -3.07 10.15 -9.74
C SER A 136 -3.87 10.61 -8.52
N ASN A 137 -3.40 10.23 -7.35
CA ASN A 137 -4.08 10.48 -6.09
C ASN A 137 -3.07 10.47 -4.92
N ASN A 138 -3.45 11.07 -3.80
CA ASN A 138 -2.64 11.11 -2.58
C ASN A 138 -1.18 11.55 -2.82
N PRO A 139 -0.92 12.69 -3.48
CA PRO A 139 0.42 13.11 -3.87
C PRO A 139 1.38 13.24 -2.68
N GLU A 140 0.87 13.65 -1.51
CA GLU A 140 1.66 13.87 -0.29
C GLU A 140 1.65 12.64 0.65
N CYS A 141 1.35 11.45 0.12
CA CYS A 141 1.21 10.22 0.91
C CYS A 141 2.41 9.95 1.83
N ASP A 142 3.63 10.25 1.38
CA ASP A 142 4.87 10.00 2.13
C ASP A 142 5.41 11.23 2.87
N GLU A 143 4.69 12.35 2.91
CA GLU A 143 5.23 13.58 3.49
C GLU A 143 5.01 13.67 5.00
N LEU A 144 3.87 13.17 5.51
CA LEU A 144 3.57 13.28 6.93
C LEU A 144 4.63 12.62 7.81
N TYR A 145 5.12 11.40 7.48
CA TYR A 145 6.09 10.72 8.34
C TYR A 145 7.42 11.47 8.43
N LYS A 146 7.78 12.27 7.42
CA LYS A 146 9.03 13.04 7.39
C LYS A 146 9.03 14.18 8.39
N ILE A 147 7.85 14.72 8.69
CA ILE A 147 7.66 15.88 9.56
C ILE A 147 7.09 15.53 10.94
N MET A 148 6.90 14.24 11.24
CA MET A 148 6.27 13.79 12.49
C MET A 148 6.95 14.35 13.76
N GLY A 149 8.26 14.54 13.74
CA GLY A 149 9.04 15.13 14.85
C GLY A 149 9.13 16.66 14.84
N GLU A 150 8.54 17.34 13.87
CA GLU A 150 8.50 18.81 13.81
C GLU A 150 7.38 19.36 14.70
N LYS A 151 7.54 20.61 15.17
CA LYS A 151 6.46 21.33 15.86
C LYS A 151 5.25 21.41 14.94
N PHE A 152 4.06 21.16 15.48
CA PHE A 152 2.83 21.22 14.70
C PHE A 152 2.62 22.61 14.10
N ASN A 153 2.24 22.63 12.84
CA ASN A 153 1.90 23.84 12.09
C ASN A 153 0.61 23.56 11.31
N GLU A 154 -0.44 24.26 11.65
CA GLU A 154 -1.77 24.05 11.07
C GLU A 154 -1.81 24.36 9.56
N ASN A 155 -1.11 25.40 9.10
CA ASN A 155 -1.06 25.73 7.66
C ASN A 155 -0.38 24.60 6.87
N LYS A 156 0.75 24.08 7.39
CA LYS A 156 1.45 22.94 6.77
C LYS A 156 0.57 21.70 6.73
N TRP A 157 -0.19 21.44 7.81
CA TRP A 157 -1.14 20.33 7.86
C TRP A 157 -2.27 20.50 6.83
N ASN A 158 -2.85 21.68 6.72
CA ASN A 158 -3.91 21.99 5.77
C ASN A 158 -3.45 21.84 4.31
N GLU A 159 -2.21 22.22 3.99
CA GLU A 159 -1.64 21.98 2.67
C GLU A 159 -1.46 20.48 2.37
N LEU A 160 -0.92 19.70 3.32
CA LEU A 160 -0.72 18.27 3.13
C LEU A 160 -2.04 17.52 2.89
N LYS A 161 -3.08 17.82 3.66
CA LYS A 161 -4.37 17.13 3.56
C LYS A 161 -5.28 17.63 2.43
N LYS A 162 -4.88 18.69 1.69
CA LYS A 162 -5.70 19.27 0.63
C LYS A 162 -6.07 18.28 -0.47
N ASN A 163 -5.10 17.46 -0.91
CA ASN A 163 -5.26 16.48 -1.97
C ASN A 163 -4.83 15.07 -1.54
N THR A 164 -4.63 14.85 -0.23
CA THR A 164 -4.16 13.58 0.33
C THR A 164 -4.99 13.24 1.56
N CYS A 165 -5.61 12.08 1.53
CA CYS A 165 -6.38 11.56 2.66
C CYS A 165 -5.74 10.32 3.30
N LEU A 166 -4.76 9.71 2.63
CA LEU A 166 -4.04 8.53 3.08
C LEU A 166 -2.54 8.85 3.19
N PHE A 167 -2.02 8.79 4.41
CA PHE A 167 -0.61 9.05 4.71
C PHE A 167 0.06 7.77 5.18
N LYS A 168 1.10 7.34 4.44
CA LYS A 168 1.94 6.20 4.83
C LYS A 168 2.88 6.64 5.95
N LEU A 169 2.76 6.02 7.11
CA LEU A 169 3.64 6.23 8.25
C LEU A 169 4.69 5.12 8.34
N SER A 170 5.61 5.25 9.29
CA SER A 170 6.65 4.26 9.56
C SER A 170 6.72 3.98 11.06
N TRP A 171 6.72 2.68 11.41
CA TRP A 171 6.96 2.22 12.77
C TRP A 171 8.44 2.23 13.17
N LYS A 172 9.34 2.46 12.21
CA LYS A 172 10.79 2.39 12.40
C LYS A 172 11.36 3.59 13.15
N TYR A 173 10.63 4.69 13.22
CA TYR A 173 11.07 5.94 13.82
C TYR A 173 10.30 6.20 15.10
N GLN A 174 11.03 6.80 16.07
CA GLN A 174 10.44 7.31 17.31
C GLN A 174 10.46 8.84 17.26
N TYR A 175 9.34 9.45 17.62
CA TYR A 175 9.19 10.88 17.59
C TYR A 175 8.77 11.40 18.98
N PRO A 176 9.29 12.56 19.44
CA PRO A 176 8.81 13.20 20.65
C PRO A 176 7.39 13.71 20.46
N LYS A 177 6.56 13.65 21.51
CA LYS A 177 5.21 14.25 21.47
C LYS A 177 5.23 15.76 21.46
N GLU A 178 6.26 16.37 22.07
CA GLU A 178 6.45 17.81 22.22
C GLU A 178 7.90 18.19 21.95
N LYS A 179 8.08 19.41 21.46
CA LYS A 179 9.37 20.04 21.26
C LYS A 179 9.29 21.50 21.74
N ASP A 180 10.09 21.85 22.75
CA ASP A 180 10.08 23.15 23.42
C ASP A 180 8.65 23.56 23.90
N GLY A 181 7.92 22.61 24.52
CA GLY A 181 6.56 22.84 25.02
C GLY A 181 5.47 22.97 23.95
N ILE A 182 5.78 22.74 22.69
CA ILE A 182 4.84 22.78 21.57
C ILE A 182 4.61 21.35 21.06
N PRO A 183 3.35 20.89 20.89
CA PRO A 183 3.06 19.59 20.31
C PRO A 183 3.72 19.42 18.95
N THR A 184 4.25 18.23 18.67
CA THR A 184 4.71 17.82 17.35
C THR A 184 3.56 17.28 16.51
N PHE A 185 3.76 17.04 15.21
CA PHE A 185 2.79 16.30 14.40
C PHE A 185 2.48 14.92 15.00
N TYR A 186 3.51 14.24 15.54
CA TYR A 186 3.31 12.97 16.24
C TYR A 186 2.46 13.14 17.50
N GLY A 187 2.71 14.17 18.31
CA GLY A 187 1.89 14.47 19.48
C GLY A 187 0.43 14.70 19.12
N MET A 188 0.19 15.49 18.07
CA MET A 188 -1.18 15.74 17.57
C MET A 188 -1.84 14.45 17.07
N LEU A 189 -1.09 13.57 16.38
CA LEU A 189 -1.60 12.29 15.89
C LEU A 189 -2.04 11.37 17.04
N VAL A 190 -1.16 11.12 18.02
CA VAL A 190 -1.44 10.17 19.12
C VAL A 190 -2.50 10.69 20.08
N ASP A 191 -2.70 12.00 20.14
CA ASP A 191 -3.76 12.64 20.93
C ASP A 191 -5.08 12.79 20.13
N ASN A 192 -5.18 12.19 18.92
CA ASN A 192 -6.34 12.29 18.01
C ASN A 192 -6.73 13.72 17.63
N LYS A 193 -5.77 14.61 17.44
CA LYS A 193 -5.98 16.04 17.12
C LYS A 193 -5.62 16.41 15.68
N LEU A 194 -5.27 15.43 14.83
CA LEU A 194 -4.97 15.64 13.41
C LEU A 194 -6.18 15.46 12.47
N ASN A 195 -7.38 15.37 12.99
CA ASN A 195 -8.60 15.21 12.19
C ASN A 195 -9.01 16.50 11.48
#